data_939d5bd4be07bcd2eb4160286126b43e
#
_entry.id   939d5bd4be07bcd2eb4160286126b43e
#
_cell.length_a   1.000
_cell.length_b   1.000
_cell.length_c   1.000
_cell.angle_alpha   90.00
_cell.angle_beta   90.00
_cell.angle_gamma   90.00
#
_symmetry.space_group_name_H-M   'P 1'
#
loop_
_entity.id
_entity.type
_entity.pdbx_description
1 polymer ?
#
loop_
_entity_poly.entity_id
_entity_poly.type
_entity_poly.pdbx_seq_one_letter_code
_entity_poly.pdbx_strand_id
1 'polypeptide(L)'
;LYSSAASDVYKRQVVYNDFDNYRFRLKNIPQTNKLLADIRELVGNSIPKHKPIKGELRERIFKRIEEEELNVGYVDFITLSSSLMFSMKYKLSVAEMRKEVLYNNIRKTGYPESSDYLKGLEIVSCDYKAVFNQYKDVPGVVFLIDPPYLSTDVGTYNMYWRLSDYLDVLKILEKHSFVYFTSNKSSILELCEWIGANRTIGNPFEGCTKKEFNAHMNYSAEYTDMMLYKKQEKLVHKTAA
;
A
#
# COMPACT_ATOMS: atom_id res chain seq x y z
N LEU A 1 -4.99 -0.27 -8.23
CA LEU A 1 -6.41 -0.59 -7.92
C LEU A 1 -7.16 -1.27 -9.07
N TYR A 2 -6.47 -2.01 -9.96
CA TYR A 2 -7.09 -2.67 -11.12
C TYR A 2 -6.75 -4.16 -11.24
N SER A 3 -6.43 -4.85 -10.14
CA SER A 3 -6.02 -6.26 -10.24
C SER A 3 -7.19 -7.26 -10.24
N SER A 4 -8.42 -6.86 -9.89
CA SER A 4 -9.52 -7.81 -9.77
C SER A 4 -10.19 -8.21 -11.09
N ALA A 5 -10.16 -7.35 -12.11
CA ALA A 5 -10.83 -7.65 -13.39
C ALA A 5 -10.08 -8.65 -14.28
N ALA A 6 -8.79 -8.89 -14.06
CA ALA A 6 -8.00 -9.81 -14.87
C ALA A 6 -8.07 -11.27 -14.38
N SER A 7 -8.58 -11.52 -13.18
CA SER A 7 -8.61 -12.86 -12.58
C SER A 7 -9.80 -13.72 -13.03
N ASP A 8 -10.86 -13.12 -13.56
CA ASP A 8 -12.09 -13.86 -13.93
C ASP A 8 -12.03 -14.57 -15.28
N VAL A 9 -11.08 -14.24 -16.15
CA VAL A 9 -11.07 -14.75 -17.53
C VAL A 9 -10.43 -16.13 -17.68
N TYR A 10 -9.57 -16.53 -16.75
CA TYR A 10 -8.96 -17.87 -16.76
C TYR A 10 -8.80 -18.35 -15.32
N LYS A 11 -9.03 -19.60 -15.01
CA LYS A 11 -8.84 -20.31 -13.72
C LYS A 11 -7.41 -20.11 -13.17
N ARG A 12 -7.00 -18.89 -12.92
CA ARG A 12 -5.71 -18.55 -12.35
C ARG A 12 -5.90 -18.38 -10.85
N GLN A 13 -5.10 -19.10 -10.09
CA GLN A 13 -4.96 -18.87 -8.66
C GLN A 13 -4.25 -17.53 -8.47
N VAL A 14 -4.85 -16.62 -7.71
CA VAL A 14 -4.22 -15.38 -7.30
C VAL A 14 -3.99 -15.45 -5.80
N VAL A 15 -2.72 -15.34 -5.40
CA VAL A 15 -2.32 -15.30 -4.01
C VAL A 15 -2.01 -13.86 -3.63
N TYR A 16 -2.67 -13.36 -2.60
CA TYR A 16 -2.47 -12.02 -2.05
C TYR A 16 -1.79 -12.10 -0.69
N ASN A 17 -0.61 -11.52 -0.57
CA ASN A 17 0.09 -11.43 0.71
C ASN A 17 -0.38 -10.19 1.47
N ASP A 18 -1.27 -10.40 2.42
CA ASP A 18 -1.87 -9.37 3.27
C ASP A 18 -1.06 -9.18 4.55
N PHE A 19 0.21 -8.78 4.42
CA PHE A 19 1.10 -8.58 5.55
C PHE A 19 0.59 -7.52 6.54
N ASP A 20 0.02 -6.42 6.02
CA ASP A 20 -0.50 -5.29 6.80
C ASP A 20 -1.95 -5.50 7.27
N ASN A 21 -2.50 -6.70 7.11
CA ASN A 21 -3.86 -7.05 7.50
C ASN A 21 -4.94 -6.12 6.88
N TYR A 22 -4.76 -5.77 5.60
CA TYR A 22 -5.65 -4.88 4.87
C TYR A 22 -7.08 -5.41 4.77
N ARG A 23 -7.25 -6.75 4.63
CA ARG A 23 -8.57 -7.41 4.65
C ARG A 23 -9.38 -7.07 5.91
N PHE A 24 -8.72 -6.93 7.05
CA PHE A 24 -9.38 -6.60 8.30
C PHE A 24 -9.87 -5.15 8.30
N ARG A 25 -9.09 -4.24 7.74
CA ARG A 25 -9.49 -2.85 7.52
C ARG A 25 -10.69 -2.76 6.59
N LEU A 26 -10.69 -3.49 5.46
CA LEU A 26 -11.83 -3.55 4.53
C LEU A 26 -13.11 -4.04 5.21
N LYS A 27 -13.02 -5.10 6.02
CA LYS A 27 -14.16 -5.64 6.77
C LYS A 27 -14.75 -4.63 7.76
N ASN A 28 -13.92 -3.77 8.34
CA ASN A 28 -14.31 -2.81 9.36
C ASN A 28 -14.62 -1.40 8.82
N ILE A 29 -14.75 -1.23 7.50
CA ILE A 29 -15.17 0.05 6.89
C ILE A 29 -16.46 0.60 7.49
N PRO A 30 -17.55 -0.18 7.70
CA PRO A 30 -18.77 0.36 8.29
C PRO A 30 -18.56 0.98 9.68
N GLN A 31 -17.78 0.33 10.53
CA GLN A 31 -17.45 0.85 11.88
C GLN A 31 -16.57 2.09 11.80
N THR A 32 -15.55 2.08 10.94
CA THR A 32 -14.70 3.24 10.70
C THR A 32 -15.52 4.43 10.20
N ASN A 33 -16.47 4.20 9.30
CA ASN A 33 -17.38 5.23 8.81
C ASN A 33 -18.25 5.81 9.92
N LYS A 34 -18.77 4.96 10.81
CA LYS A 34 -19.57 5.39 11.96
C LYS A 34 -18.74 6.28 12.89
N LEU A 35 -17.55 5.83 13.28
CA LEU A 35 -16.65 6.62 14.11
C LEU A 35 -16.30 7.97 13.47
N LEU A 36 -16.01 7.99 12.17
CA LEU A 36 -15.74 9.23 11.44
C LEU A 36 -16.97 10.15 11.35
N ALA A 37 -18.17 9.58 11.29
CA ALA A 37 -19.42 10.35 11.31
C ALA A 37 -19.62 11.02 12.68
N ASP A 38 -19.43 10.27 13.77
CA ASP A 38 -19.51 10.79 15.13
C ASP A 38 -18.49 11.91 15.37
N ILE A 39 -17.24 11.71 14.92
CA ILE A 39 -16.20 12.74 15.03
C ILE A 39 -16.56 13.97 14.18
N ARG A 40 -17.12 13.78 12.99
CA ARG A 40 -17.57 14.87 12.12
C ARG A 40 -18.69 15.68 12.80
N GLU A 41 -19.62 15.01 13.45
CA GLU A 41 -20.67 15.65 14.23
C GLU A 41 -20.13 16.46 15.41
N LEU A 42 -19.16 15.90 16.16
CA LEU A 42 -18.47 16.62 17.25
C LEU A 42 -17.77 17.89 16.75
N VAL A 43 -17.10 17.83 15.59
CA VAL A 43 -16.43 18.99 15.00
C VAL A 43 -17.43 20.02 14.47
N GLY A 44 -18.52 19.54 13.86
CA GLY A 44 -19.56 20.38 13.28
C GLY A 44 -19.03 21.44 12.34
N ASN A 45 -19.58 22.65 12.43
CA ASN A 45 -19.12 23.83 11.70
C ASN A 45 -18.14 24.69 12.51
N SER A 46 -17.78 24.28 13.73
CA SER A 46 -16.97 25.09 14.65
C SER A 46 -15.51 25.23 14.19
N ILE A 47 -15.00 24.23 13.48
CA ILE A 47 -13.63 24.23 12.96
C ILE A 47 -13.65 24.09 11.43
N PRO A 48 -13.20 25.12 10.68
CA PRO A 48 -13.08 25.03 9.24
C PRO A 48 -12.14 23.89 8.80
N LYS A 49 -12.34 23.41 7.56
CA LYS A 49 -11.49 22.36 6.98
C LYS A 49 -10.01 22.77 6.98
N HIS A 50 -9.14 21.82 7.26
CA HIS A 50 -7.67 22.00 7.36
C HIS A 50 -7.21 22.88 8.52
N LYS A 51 -8.08 23.22 9.47
CA LYS A 51 -7.71 23.99 10.67
C LYS A 51 -7.46 23.06 11.86
N PRO A 52 -6.56 23.48 12.79
CA PRO A 52 -6.25 22.66 13.96
C PRO A 52 -7.43 22.56 14.92
N ILE A 53 -7.62 21.38 15.48
CA ILE A 53 -8.59 21.05 16.52
C ILE A 53 -7.85 21.08 17.87
N LYS A 54 -8.29 21.90 18.80
CA LYS A 54 -7.62 22.15 20.08
C LYS A 54 -8.62 22.11 21.25
N GLY A 55 -8.07 22.17 22.48
CA GLY A 55 -8.85 22.33 23.71
C GLY A 55 -9.83 21.20 23.98
N GLU A 56 -10.97 21.50 24.54
CA GLU A 56 -11.98 20.54 24.95
C GLU A 56 -12.48 19.67 23.80
N LEU A 57 -12.66 20.24 22.61
CA LEU A 57 -13.11 19.48 21.44
C LEU A 57 -12.13 18.36 21.07
N ARG A 58 -10.81 18.64 21.17
CA ARG A 58 -9.77 17.64 20.94
C ARG A 58 -9.90 16.49 21.95
N GLU A 59 -10.12 16.77 23.21
CA GLU A 59 -10.25 15.75 24.26
C GLU A 59 -11.55 14.93 24.07
N ARG A 60 -12.63 15.55 23.65
CA ARG A 60 -13.89 14.85 23.32
C ARG A 60 -13.69 13.87 22.16
N ILE A 61 -12.90 14.24 21.14
CA ILE A 61 -12.58 13.35 20.02
C ILE A 61 -11.76 12.15 20.52
N PHE A 62 -10.72 12.37 21.31
CA PHE A 62 -9.94 11.27 21.87
C PHE A 62 -10.79 10.34 22.72
N LYS A 63 -11.64 10.89 23.58
CA LYS A 63 -12.55 10.10 24.39
C LYS A 63 -13.47 9.22 23.51
N ARG A 64 -14.01 9.77 22.43
CA ARG A 64 -14.85 8.99 21.51
C ARG A 64 -14.06 7.87 20.82
N ILE A 65 -12.81 8.09 20.46
CA ILE A 65 -11.92 7.07 19.87
C ILE A 65 -11.62 5.98 20.91
N GLU A 66 -11.30 6.35 22.15
CA GLU A 66 -11.04 5.42 23.26
C GLU A 66 -12.29 4.56 23.59
N GLU A 67 -13.47 5.17 23.56
CA GLU A 67 -14.75 4.46 23.71
C GLU A 67 -14.97 3.44 22.60
N GLU A 68 -14.64 3.78 21.35
CA GLU A 68 -14.71 2.83 20.22
C GLU A 68 -13.75 1.67 20.41
N GLU A 69 -12.51 1.95 20.75
CA GLU A 69 -11.48 0.94 21.00
C GLU A 69 -11.90 -0.02 22.12
N LEU A 70 -12.47 0.51 23.20
CA LEU A 70 -12.93 -0.29 24.34
C LEU A 70 -14.15 -1.16 24.00
N ASN A 71 -15.15 -0.59 23.29
CA ASN A 71 -16.43 -1.25 23.04
C ASN A 71 -16.37 -2.23 21.87
N VAL A 72 -15.56 -1.96 20.87
CA VAL A 72 -15.47 -2.73 19.62
C VAL A 72 -14.19 -3.57 19.55
N GLY A 73 -13.16 -3.20 20.30
CA GLY A 73 -11.84 -3.86 20.32
C GLY A 73 -11.01 -3.55 19.06
N TYR A 74 -11.44 -2.60 18.22
CA TYR A 74 -10.74 -2.22 17.00
C TYR A 74 -10.99 -0.76 16.61
N VAL A 75 -9.93 -0.11 16.19
CA VAL A 75 -9.95 1.23 15.57
C VAL A 75 -9.00 1.26 14.38
N ASP A 76 -9.46 1.70 13.20
CA ASP A 76 -8.58 1.94 12.05
C ASP A 76 -7.80 3.25 12.24
N PHE A 77 -6.73 3.18 13.00
CA PHE A 77 -5.86 4.32 13.29
C PHE A 77 -5.21 4.92 12.04
N ILE A 78 -4.98 4.14 10.99
CA ILE A 78 -4.42 4.65 9.72
C ILE A 78 -5.42 5.60 9.06
N THR A 79 -6.68 5.18 8.96
CA THR A 79 -7.76 6.01 8.42
C THR A 79 -8.05 7.23 9.31
N LEU A 80 -8.02 7.07 10.63
CA LEU A 80 -8.16 8.19 11.56
C LEU A 80 -7.01 9.19 11.42
N SER A 81 -5.77 8.72 11.34
CA SER A 81 -4.60 9.57 11.14
C SER A 81 -4.74 10.41 9.87
N SER A 82 -5.14 9.79 8.75
CA SER A 82 -5.35 10.51 7.49
C SER A 82 -6.49 11.53 7.55
N SER A 83 -7.46 11.33 8.45
CA SER A 83 -8.63 12.20 8.63
C SER A 83 -8.40 13.32 9.64
N LEU A 84 -7.50 13.12 10.60
CA LEU A 84 -7.31 14.01 11.75
C LEU A 84 -5.90 14.60 11.83
N MET A 85 -4.98 14.23 10.97
CA MET A 85 -3.60 14.69 11.03
C MET A 85 -3.11 15.14 9.66
N PHE A 86 -1.93 15.74 9.58
CA PHE A 86 -1.28 15.99 8.31
C PHE A 86 -0.89 14.68 7.64
N SER A 87 -0.94 14.66 6.31
CA SER A 87 -0.56 13.51 5.50
C SER A 87 0.83 12.97 5.88
N MET A 88 1.02 11.67 5.78
CA MET A 88 2.26 10.95 6.06
C MET A 88 2.61 10.76 7.55
N LYS A 89 1.78 11.22 8.48
CA LYS A 89 1.97 11.01 9.92
C LYS A 89 0.98 9.99 10.47
N TYR A 90 1.11 8.74 10.03
CA TYR A 90 0.26 7.68 10.56
C TYR A 90 0.68 7.30 11.98
N LYS A 91 -0.32 7.10 12.83
CA LYS A 91 -0.17 6.63 14.21
C LYS A 91 -1.01 5.37 14.37
N LEU A 92 -0.61 4.51 15.29
CA LEU A 92 -1.24 3.21 15.47
C LEU A 92 -1.96 3.09 16.83
N SER A 93 -1.99 4.16 17.60
CA SER A 93 -2.67 4.21 18.90
C SER A 93 -3.11 5.62 19.25
N VAL A 94 -4.09 5.72 20.18
CA VAL A 94 -4.50 6.99 20.77
C VAL A 94 -3.31 7.68 21.46
N ALA A 95 -2.47 6.92 22.16
CA ALA A 95 -1.31 7.47 22.87
C ALA A 95 -0.32 8.17 21.94
N GLU A 96 -0.12 7.60 20.74
CA GLU A 96 0.70 8.24 19.70
C GLU A 96 0.01 9.45 19.06
N MET A 97 -1.29 9.35 18.76
CA MET A 97 -2.06 10.46 18.19
C MET A 97 -2.12 11.65 19.15
N ARG A 98 -2.15 11.41 20.47
CA ARG A 98 -2.15 12.49 21.49
C ARG A 98 -0.89 13.34 21.47
N LYS A 99 0.22 12.86 20.93
CA LYS A 99 1.47 13.61 20.75
C LYS A 99 1.45 14.58 19.56
N GLU A 100 0.43 14.46 18.71
CA GLU A 100 0.32 15.23 17.46
C GLU A 100 -0.80 16.27 17.54
N VAL A 101 -0.75 17.24 16.64
CA VAL A 101 -1.84 18.20 16.47
C VAL A 101 -2.92 17.59 15.59
N LEU A 102 -4.17 17.63 16.06
CA LEU A 102 -5.30 17.22 15.24
C LEU A 102 -5.76 18.37 14.33
N TYR A 103 -6.22 18.01 13.13
CA TYR A 103 -6.76 18.91 12.11
C TYR A 103 -8.09 18.40 11.58
N ASN A 104 -8.97 19.29 11.16
CA ASN A 104 -10.22 18.90 10.49
C ASN A 104 -9.94 18.56 9.02
N ASN A 105 -9.44 17.36 8.76
CA ASN A 105 -9.28 16.79 7.41
C ASN A 105 -10.34 15.73 7.11
N ILE A 106 -11.38 15.63 7.95
CA ILE A 106 -12.41 14.58 7.89
C ILE A 106 -13.16 14.68 6.56
N ARG A 107 -13.31 13.55 5.87
CA ARG A 107 -14.09 13.47 4.62
C ARG A 107 -15.56 13.78 4.89
N LYS A 108 -16.23 14.40 3.92
CA LYS A 108 -17.69 14.68 3.99
C LYS A 108 -18.53 13.39 3.90
N THR A 109 -18.04 12.41 3.12
CA THR A 109 -18.71 11.12 2.89
C THR A 109 -17.91 9.99 3.50
N GLY A 110 -18.57 8.88 3.82
CA GLY A 110 -17.92 7.65 4.24
C GLY A 110 -17.12 7.00 3.10
N TYR A 111 -16.38 5.96 3.43
CA TYR A 111 -15.74 5.06 2.47
C TYR A 111 -16.78 4.06 1.95
N PRO A 112 -16.75 3.69 0.66
CA PRO A 112 -17.65 2.66 0.14
C PRO A 112 -17.37 1.32 0.82
N GLU A 113 -18.39 0.54 1.05
CA GLU A 113 -18.25 -0.83 1.53
C GLU A 113 -17.47 -1.65 0.48
N SER A 114 -16.50 -2.40 0.95
CA SER A 114 -15.56 -3.13 0.09
C SER A 114 -15.17 -4.48 0.70
N SER A 115 -16.06 -5.10 1.50
CA SER A 115 -15.82 -6.39 2.16
C SER A 115 -15.49 -7.50 1.17
N ASP A 116 -16.07 -7.44 -0.04
CA ASP A 116 -15.91 -8.43 -1.10
C ASP A 116 -14.71 -8.15 -2.03
N TYR A 117 -13.95 -7.07 -1.78
CA TYR A 117 -12.86 -6.65 -2.67
C TYR A 117 -11.78 -7.72 -2.89
N LEU A 118 -11.52 -8.53 -1.87
CA LEU A 118 -10.53 -9.62 -1.93
C LEU A 118 -11.19 -11.00 -2.15
N LYS A 119 -12.48 -11.04 -2.52
CA LYS A 119 -13.20 -12.29 -2.76
C LYS A 119 -12.58 -13.06 -3.92
N GLY A 120 -12.38 -14.36 -3.69
CA GLY A 120 -11.79 -15.26 -4.71
C GLY A 120 -10.26 -15.27 -4.73
N LEU A 121 -9.59 -14.47 -3.89
CA LEU A 121 -8.15 -14.54 -3.71
C LEU A 121 -7.80 -15.52 -2.60
N GLU A 122 -6.69 -16.23 -2.77
CA GLU A 122 -6.01 -16.92 -1.66
C GLU A 122 -5.23 -15.87 -0.86
N ILE A 123 -5.55 -15.72 0.43
CA ILE A 123 -4.93 -14.71 1.28
C ILE A 123 -3.96 -15.37 2.22
N VAL A 124 -2.70 -14.96 2.12
CA VAL A 124 -1.63 -15.33 3.06
C VAL A 124 -1.17 -14.10 3.82
N SER A 125 -0.53 -14.28 4.98
CA SER A 125 0.07 -13.19 5.74
C SER A 125 1.41 -13.65 6.28
N CYS A 126 2.46 -13.41 5.52
CA CYS A 126 3.82 -13.83 5.87
C CYS A 126 4.87 -12.90 5.25
N ASP A 127 6.12 -13.09 5.62
CA ASP A 127 7.23 -12.38 5.00
C ASP A 127 7.26 -12.62 3.49
N TYR A 128 7.49 -11.56 2.70
CA TYR A 128 7.51 -11.62 1.24
C TYR A 128 8.53 -12.63 0.69
N LYS A 129 9.65 -12.86 1.39
CA LYS A 129 10.66 -13.87 1.01
C LYS A 129 10.08 -15.28 1.09
N ALA A 130 9.20 -15.54 2.05
CA ALA A 130 8.50 -16.83 2.16
C ALA A 130 7.57 -17.04 0.96
N VAL A 131 6.82 -16.00 0.55
CA VAL A 131 5.97 -16.06 -0.65
C VAL A 131 6.82 -16.34 -1.89
N PHE A 132 7.90 -15.60 -2.10
CA PHE A 132 8.79 -15.84 -3.24
C PHE A 132 9.33 -17.27 -3.24
N ASN A 133 9.82 -17.76 -2.12
CA ASN A 133 10.35 -19.13 -2.03
C ASN A 133 9.30 -20.20 -2.33
N GLN A 134 8.06 -19.97 -1.93
CA GLN A 134 6.96 -20.89 -2.17
C GLN A 134 6.56 -20.97 -3.65
N TYR A 135 6.59 -19.84 -4.38
CA TYR A 135 6.01 -19.74 -5.71
C TYR A 135 7.02 -19.57 -6.85
N LYS A 136 8.31 -19.29 -6.58
CA LYS A 136 9.32 -19.03 -7.61
C LYS A 136 9.49 -20.17 -8.63
N ASP A 137 9.26 -21.41 -8.21
CA ASP A 137 9.44 -22.59 -9.07
C ASP A 137 8.11 -23.04 -9.72
N VAL A 138 7.01 -22.30 -9.51
CA VAL A 138 5.71 -22.61 -10.10
C VAL A 138 5.70 -22.19 -11.58
N PRO A 139 5.43 -23.11 -12.52
CA PRO A 139 5.42 -22.78 -13.94
C PRO A 139 4.38 -21.69 -14.27
N GLY A 140 4.82 -20.63 -14.93
CA GLY A 140 3.96 -19.55 -15.38
C GLY A 140 3.55 -18.57 -14.27
N VAL A 141 4.22 -18.59 -13.12
CA VAL A 141 4.03 -17.58 -12.07
C VAL A 141 4.30 -16.18 -12.60
N VAL A 142 3.48 -15.23 -12.15
CA VAL A 142 3.68 -13.80 -12.38
C VAL A 142 3.65 -13.11 -11.02
N PHE A 143 4.72 -12.42 -10.66
CA PHE A 143 4.80 -11.65 -9.42
C PHE A 143 4.26 -10.23 -9.62
N LEU A 144 3.31 -9.83 -8.76
CA LEU A 144 2.85 -8.44 -8.65
C LEU A 144 3.51 -7.82 -7.42
N ILE A 145 4.30 -6.77 -7.61
CA ILE A 145 5.17 -6.21 -6.58
C ILE A 145 4.92 -4.72 -6.46
N ASP A 146 4.49 -4.31 -5.27
CA ASP A 146 4.26 -2.91 -4.90
C ASP A 146 5.02 -2.60 -3.60
N PRO A 147 6.35 -2.44 -3.66
CA PRO A 147 7.18 -2.19 -2.49
C PRO A 147 7.11 -0.70 -2.10
N PRO A 148 7.51 -0.35 -0.87
CA PRO A 148 7.80 1.05 -0.54
C PRO A 148 8.77 1.66 -1.55
N TYR A 149 8.64 2.95 -1.84
CA TYR A 149 9.54 3.59 -2.81
C TYR A 149 10.93 3.76 -2.21
N LEU A 150 11.95 3.29 -2.92
CA LEU A 150 13.35 3.50 -2.53
C LEU A 150 13.64 5.02 -2.51
N SER A 151 14.24 5.50 -1.42
CA SER A 151 14.56 6.91 -1.16
C SER A 151 13.38 7.80 -0.74
N THR A 152 12.21 7.23 -0.46
CA THR A 152 11.14 7.99 0.20
C THR A 152 11.21 7.80 1.72
N ASP A 153 10.69 8.79 2.45
CA ASP A 153 10.58 8.69 3.90
C ASP A 153 9.61 7.53 4.27
N VAL A 154 10.18 6.48 4.85
CA VAL A 154 9.45 5.26 5.21
C VAL A 154 8.74 5.32 6.57
N GLY A 155 8.69 6.48 7.19
CA GLY A 155 8.03 6.68 8.48
C GLY A 155 6.54 6.32 8.53
N THR A 156 5.95 5.97 7.39
CA THR A 156 4.55 5.55 7.25
C THR A 156 4.32 4.05 7.22
N TYR A 157 5.37 3.25 7.06
CA TYR A 157 5.26 1.80 6.99
C TYR A 157 5.76 1.16 8.28
N ASN A 158 5.07 0.14 8.75
CA ASN A 158 5.48 -0.67 9.93
C ASN A 158 6.78 -1.44 9.69
N MET A 159 7.25 -1.52 8.44
CA MET A 159 8.47 -2.19 8.05
C MET A 159 9.38 -1.24 7.30
N TYR A 160 10.61 -1.15 7.81
CA TYR A 160 11.70 -0.48 7.13
C TYR A 160 12.32 -1.43 6.11
N TRP A 161 12.08 -1.17 4.80
CA TRP A 161 12.80 -1.87 3.74
C TRP A 161 14.22 -1.34 3.62
N ARG A 162 15.16 -2.25 3.75
CA ARG A 162 16.58 -1.95 3.51
C ARG A 162 16.89 -2.12 2.03
N LEU A 163 17.98 -1.52 1.56
CA LEU A 163 18.45 -1.70 0.17
C LEU A 163 18.57 -3.18 -0.21
N SER A 164 19.01 -4.04 0.74
CA SER A 164 19.09 -5.50 0.54
C SER A 164 17.73 -6.13 0.19
N ASP A 165 16.62 -5.62 0.74
CA ASP A 165 15.29 -6.16 0.45
C ASP A 165 14.91 -5.88 -1.01
N TYR A 166 15.20 -4.68 -1.52
CA TYR A 166 15.01 -4.36 -2.94
C TYR A 166 15.91 -5.23 -3.84
N LEU A 167 17.17 -5.42 -3.47
CA LEU A 167 18.10 -6.27 -4.25
C LEU A 167 17.67 -7.74 -4.25
N ASP A 168 17.14 -8.26 -3.16
CA ASP A 168 16.58 -9.62 -3.10
C ASP A 168 15.36 -9.77 -4.01
N VAL A 169 14.48 -8.75 -4.07
CA VAL A 169 13.38 -8.71 -5.03
C VAL A 169 13.90 -8.71 -6.46
N LEU A 170 14.87 -7.85 -6.80
CA LEU A 170 15.44 -7.77 -8.15
C LEU A 170 16.01 -9.11 -8.62
N LYS A 171 16.65 -9.89 -7.75
CA LYS A 171 17.16 -11.24 -8.08
C LYS A 171 16.02 -12.21 -8.50
N ILE A 172 14.86 -12.11 -7.85
CA ILE A 172 13.71 -12.94 -8.23
C ILE A 172 13.15 -12.47 -9.57
N LEU A 173 13.03 -11.15 -9.78
CA LEU A 173 12.46 -10.58 -11.00
C LEU A 173 13.26 -10.90 -12.24
N GLU A 174 14.59 -11.02 -12.14
CA GLU A 174 15.47 -11.31 -13.28
C GLU A 174 15.03 -12.56 -14.08
N LYS A 175 14.48 -13.56 -13.39
CA LYS A 175 14.13 -14.87 -13.96
C LYS A 175 12.63 -15.11 -14.10
N HIS A 176 11.77 -14.15 -13.71
CA HIS A 176 10.33 -14.36 -13.65
C HIS A 176 9.56 -13.28 -14.42
N SER A 177 8.33 -13.62 -14.78
CA SER A 177 7.36 -12.62 -15.23
C SER A 177 6.88 -11.80 -14.02
N PHE A 178 6.74 -10.51 -14.21
CA PHE A 178 6.33 -9.63 -13.10
C PHE A 178 5.56 -8.39 -13.57
N VAL A 179 4.86 -7.79 -12.62
CA VAL A 179 4.36 -6.41 -12.66
C VAL A 179 4.96 -5.69 -11.46
N TYR A 180 5.64 -4.58 -11.68
CA TYR A 180 6.30 -3.82 -10.63
C TYR A 180 5.76 -2.40 -10.59
N PHE A 181 5.29 -1.97 -9.43
CA PHE A 181 4.80 -0.62 -9.20
C PHE A 181 5.90 0.24 -8.57
N THR A 182 6.07 1.44 -9.09
CA THR A 182 7.02 2.42 -8.58
C THR A 182 6.59 3.83 -8.98
N SER A 183 7.36 4.84 -8.62
CA SER A 183 7.12 6.22 -8.99
C SER A 183 8.42 6.93 -9.37
N ASN A 184 8.31 8.12 -9.96
CA ASN A 184 9.45 8.99 -10.28
C ASN A 184 10.16 9.54 -9.02
N LYS A 185 9.60 9.32 -7.84
CA LYS A 185 10.23 9.65 -6.54
C LYS A 185 11.11 8.54 -6.00
N SER A 186 11.11 7.37 -6.64
CA SER A 186 11.90 6.22 -6.23
C SER A 186 13.19 6.16 -7.03
N SER A 187 14.33 5.99 -6.37
CA SER A 187 15.64 5.79 -7.04
C SER A 187 15.84 4.38 -7.57
N ILE A 188 14.81 3.52 -7.56
CA ILE A 188 14.98 2.11 -7.98
C ILE A 188 15.35 1.98 -9.47
N LEU A 189 14.82 2.82 -10.33
CA LEU A 189 15.13 2.79 -11.76
C LEU A 189 16.57 3.25 -12.02
N GLU A 190 16.99 4.34 -11.39
CA GLU A 190 18.37 4.83 -11.44
C GLU A 190 19.36 3.75 -10.95
N LEU A 191 19.05 3.07 -9.85
CA LEU A 191 19.83 1.95 -9.34
C LEU A 191 19.95 0.83 -10.39
N CYS A 192 18.85 0.45 -11.05
CA CYS A 192 18.86 -0.60 -12.05
C CYS A 192 19.64 -0.20 -13.31
N GLU A 193 19.55 1.06 -13.73
CA GLU A 193 20.35 1.60 -14.85
C GLU A 193 21.84 1.54 -14.53
N TRP A 194 22.22 1.95 -13.31
CA TRP A 194 23.60 1.85 -12.85
C TRP A 194 24.11 0.39 -12.85
N ILE A 195 23.30 -0.54 -12.30
CA ILE A 195 23.60 -1.98 -12.30
C ILE A 195 23.80 -2.49 -13.74
N GLY A 196 22.91 -2.11 -14.67
CA GLY A 196 23.02 -2.50 -16.07
C GLY A 196 24.31 -2.01 -16.75
N ALA A 197 24.75 -0.80 -16.42
CA ALA A 197 26.00 -0.24 -16.92
C ALA A 197 27.24 -0.93 -16.35
N ASN A 198 27.15 -1.54 -15.17
CA ASN A 198 28.29 -2.18 -14.47
C ASN A 198 28.40 -3.70 -14.69
N ARG A 199 27.62 -4.29 -15.57
CA ARG A 199 27.66 -5.67 -16.13
C ARG A 199 27.77 -6.85 -15.14
N THR A 200 27.90 -6.60 -13.86
CA THR A 200 28.02 -7.66 -12.82
C THR A 200 26.67 -8.13 -12.29
N ILE A 201 25.63 -7.30 -12.48
CA ILE A 201 24.26 -7.58 -12.09
C ILE A 201 23.36 -7.14 -13.25
N GLY A 202 22.50 -8.03 -13.75
CA GLY A 202 21.60 -7.70 -14.86
C GLY A 202 20.54 -6.66 -14.45
N ASN A 203 20.09 -5.86 -15.39
CA ASN A 203 18.95 -4.97 -15.18
C ASN A 203 17.64 -5.74 -15.42
N PRO A 204 16.85 -6.07 -14.38
CA PRO A 204 15.62 -6.84 -14.55
C PRO A 204 14.53 -6.05 -15.32
N PHE A 205 14.64 -4.72 -15.38
CA PHE A 205 13.70 -3.86 -16.11
C PHE A 205 14.04 -3.68 -17.58
N GLU A 206 15.17 -4.21 -18.05
CA GLU A 206 15.49 -4.21 -19.47
C GLU A 206 14.43 -4.98 -20.27
N GLY A 207 13.85 -4.33 -21.28
CA GLY A 207 12.78 -4.87 -22.11
C GLY A 207 11.40 -4.91 -21.43
N CYS A 208 11.20 -4.27 -20.27
CA CYS A 208 9.88 -4.08 -19.68
C CYS A 208 9.03 -3.10 -20.48
N THR A 209 7.73 -3.35 -20.50
CA THR A 209 6.75 -2.32 -20.89
C THR A 209 6.47 -1.43 -19.68
N LYS A 210 6.55 -0.11 -19.87
CA LYS A 210 6.28 0.90 -18.85
C LYS A 210 4.96 1.60 -19.15
N LYS A 211 4.12 1.79 -18.12
CA LYS A 211 2.94 2.67 -18.14
C LYS A 211 3.06 3.68 -17.02
N GLU A 212 2.69 4.92 -17.28
CA GLU A 212 2.75 6.03 -16.35
C GLU A 212 1.35 6.56 -16.06
N PHE A 213 1.11 6.96 -14.81
CA PHE A 213 -0.16 7.49 -14.34
C PHE A 213 0.10 8.71 -13.47
N ASN A 214 -0.45 9.86 -13.84
CA ASN A 214 -0.37 11.06 -13.01
C ASN A 214 -1.30 10.91 -11.82
N ALA A 215 -0.76 11.13 -10.63
CA ALA A 215 -1.48 11.08 -9.37
C ALA A 215 -1.26 12.36 -8.56
N HIS A 216 -2.27 12.77 -7.81
CA HIS A 216 -2.22 13.92 -6.93
C HIS A 216 -2.26 13.46 -5.48
N MET A 217 -1.26 13.82 -4.69
CA MET A 217 -1.27 13.56 -3.23
C MET A 217 -2.11 14.60 -2.48
N ASN A 218 -2.01 15.86 -2.90
CA ASN A 218 -2.75 16.98 -2.36
C ASN A 218 -2.73 18.14 -3.37
N TYR A 219 -3.30 19.29 -3.01
CA TYR A 219 -3.42 20.46 -3.87
C TYR A 219 -2.08 20.98 -4.45
N SER A 220 -0.96 20.66 -3.84
CA SER A 220 0.37 21.19 -4.23
C SER A 220 1.41 20.11 -4.56
N ALA A 221 1.06 18.84 -4.48
CA ALA A 221 2.00 17.75 -4.72
C ALA A 221 1.45 16.75 -5.74
N GLU A 222 2.04 16.78 -6.92
CA GLU A 222 1.83 15.81 -7.99
C GLU A 222 2.97 14.79 -8.00
N TYR A 223 2.68 13.57 -8.40
CA TYR A 223 3.67 12.56 -8.68
C TYR A 223 3.17 11.63 -9.78
N THR A 224 4.09 10.92 -10.39
CA THR A 224 3.77 9.96 -11.44
C THR A 224 3.99 8.55 -10.91
N ASP A 225 2.94 7.77 -10.84
CA ASP A 225 3.03 6.34 -10.62
C ASP A 225 3.45 5.63 -11.89
N MET A 226 4.28 4.62 -11.74
CA MET A 226 4.78 3.83 -12.86
C MET A 226 4.51 2.35 -12.62
N MET A 227 3.96 1.71 -13.64
CA MET A 227 3.80 0.26 -13.69
C MET A 227 4.75 -0.30 -14.74
N LEU A 228 5.62 -1.20 -14.34
CA LEU A 228 6.53 -1.92 -15.22
C LEU A 228 6.13 -3.38 -15.25
N TYR A 229 6.00 -3.94 -16.43
CA TYR A 229 5.69 -5.36 -16.56
C TYR A 229 6.51 -6.03 -17.65
N LYS A 230 6.87 -7.27 -17.41
CA LYS A 230 7.61 -8.14 -18.32
C LYS A 230 7.05 -9.53 -18.25
N LYS A 231 6.78 -10.09 -19.40
CA LYS A 231 6.42 -11.51 -19.58
C LYS A 231 7.66 -12.25 -20.05
N GLN A 232 8.11 -13.23 -19.29
CA GLN A 232 9.19 -14.10 -19.75
C GLN A 232 8.65 -14.98 -20.88
N GLU A 233 9.33 -14.99 -22.02
CA GLU A 233 9.09 -15.98 -23.06
C GLU A 233 9.59 -17.33 -22.56
N LYS A 234 8.76 -18.37 -22.69
CA LYS A 234 9.20 -19.75 -22.39
C LYS A 234 10.39 -20.05 -23.28
N LEU A 235 11.55 -20.30 -22.70
CA LEU A 235 12.66 -20.93 -23.41
C LEU A 235 12.16 -22.28 -23.94
N VAL A 236 11.79 -22.32 -25.22
CA VAL A 236 11.56 -23.57 -25.92
C VAL A 236 12.95 -24.18 -26.04
N HIS A 237 13.27 -25.13 -25.15
CA HIS A 237 14.42 -26.02 -25.39
C HIS A 237 14.15 -26.71 -26.73
N LYS A 238 14.82 -26.20 -27.78
CA LYS A 238 15.00 -27.02 -28.99
C LYS A 238 15.82 -28.23 -28.56
N THR A 239 15.18 -29.33 -28.28
CA THR A 239 15.83 -30.64 -28.29
C THR A 239 16.43 -30.78 -29.67
N ALA A 240 17.74 -30.68 -29.75
CA ALA A 240 18.46 -31.07 -30.98
C ALA A 240 18.20 -32.56 -31.22
N ALA A 241 17.62 -32.82 -32.38
CA ALA A 241 17.49 -34.19 -32.93
C ALA A 241 18.86 -34.64 -33.44
#